data_cfbfee76a066a9b51784a90cc493ea05
#
_entry.id   cfbfee76a066a9b51784a90cc493ea05
#
_cell.length_a   1.000
_cell.length_b   1.000
_cell.length_c   1.000
_cell.angle_alpha   90.00
_cell.angle_beta   90.00
_cell.angle_gamma   90.00
#
_symmetry.space_group_name_H-M   'P 1'
#
loop_
_entity.id
_entity.type
_entity.pdbx_description
1 polymer ?
#
loop_
_entity_poly.entity_id
_entity_poly.type
_entity_poly.pdbx_seq_one_letter_code
_entity_poly.pdbx_strand_id
1 'polypeptide(L)'
;MGARGRLGERRAVTEDGNVMFAEGVHKSFGRLEVLKGISLTVKNGERVCIIGASGSGKSTFLRCINHLEKIDSGRIEVNGHLIGYREEKGRIVEDTENNIAKQRSEIGMVFQRFNLFPHMTALENVIEAPVRVRKVSKAVAVKEGEALLARVGLADKRDVYPGKLSGGQQQRVAIARALAMKPALMLFDEPTSALDPEVIGEVLDVMKALAFEMGTTMIVVTHEMGFAREAADRVVMMDDGRIIEEGPPSHFFDSPREERTKQFLSKIL
;
A
#
# COMPACT_ATOMS: atom_id res chain seq x y z
N MET A 1 -38.35 -16.25 17.88
CA MET A 1 -37.81 -16.74 16.64
C MET A 1 -37.40 -15.50 15.85
N GLY A 2 -36.24 -14.93 15.85
CA GLY A 2 -34.90 -15.43 15.71
C GLY A 2 -34.43 -15.23 14.27
N ALA A 3 -34.02 -14.03 13.87
CA ALA A 3 -33.21 -13.85 12.67
C ALA A 3 -32.00 -13.00 13.07
N ARG A 4 -30.92 -13.68 13.42
CA ARG A 4 -29.58 -13.08 13.58
C ARG A 4 -29.07 -12.69 12.20
N GLY A 5 -28.95 -11.39 11.95
CA GLY A 5 -28.32 -10.83 10.77
C GLY A 5 -26.86 -11.28 10.68
N ARG A 6 -26.46 -11.77 9.52
CA ARG A 6 -25.12 -12.20 9.19
C ARG A 6 -24.21 -10.97 9.12
N LEU A 7 -23.17 -10.99 9.93
CA LEU A 7 -21.99 -10.15 9.77
C LEU A 7 -21.25 -10.60 8.50
N GLY A 8 -20.91 -9.65 7.64
CA GLY A 8 -19.81 -9.81 6.69
C GLY A 8 -20.21 -10.10 5.24
N GLU A 9 -21.03 -9.28 4.63
CA GLU A 9 -20.93 -9.12 3.18
C GLU A 9 -19.82 -8.11 2.89
N ARG A 10 -18.70 -8.62 2.38
CA ARG A 10 -17.71 -7.81 1.67
C ARG A 10 -18.46 -7.13 0.52
N ARG A 11 -18.75 -5.84 0.65
CA ARG A 11 -19.23 -5.07 -0.48
C ARG A 11 -18.09 -4.96 -1.47
N ALA A 12 -18.35 -5.54 -2.52
CA ALA A 12 -17.78 -5.77 -3.77
C ALA A 12 -17.00 -4.57 -4.32
N VAL A 13 -15.81 -4.88 -4.78
CA VAL A 13 -15.27 -4.55 -6.08
C VAL A 13 -16.32 -3.75 -6.89
N THR A 14 -16.00 -2.58 -7.40
CA THR A 14 -16.86 -1.85 -8.34
C THR A 14 -17.37 -2.81 -9.42
N GLU A 15 -18.51 -2.53 -10.06
CA GLU A 15 -19.07 -3.38 -11.13
C GLU A 15 -18.04 -3.83 -12.18
N ASP A 16 -16.94 -3.06 -12.32
CA ASP A 16 -15.81 -3.31 -13.24
C ASP A 16 -14.66 -4.14 -12.65
N GLY A 17 -14.77 -4.64 -11.42
CA GLY A 17 -13.70 -5.46 -10.81
C GLY A 17 -12.54 -4.64 -10.18
N ASN A 18 -12.64 -3.31 -10.09
CA ASN A 18 -11.59 -2.46 -9.53
C ASN A 18 -11.67 -2.36 -8.00
N VAL A 19 -10.53 -2.47 -7.32
CA VAL A 19 -10.38 -2.21 -5.87
C VAL A 19 -10.05 -0.75 -5.62
N MET A 20 -9.28 -0.12 -6.51
CA MET A 20 -8.92 1.29 -6.41
C MET A 20 -9.18 2.02 -7.72
N PHE A 21 -9.72 3.23 -7.61
CA PHE A 21 -9.94 4.15 -8.71
C PHE A 21 -9.50 5.55 -8.30
N ALA A 22 -8.61 6.14 -9.09
CA ALA A 22 -8.20 7.53 -8.96
C ALA A 22 -8.44 8.25 -10.29
N GLU A 23 -9.01 9.46 -10.25
CA GLU A 23 -9.33 10.25 -11.43
C GLU A 23 -8.94 11.70 -11.22
N GLY A 24 -8.08 12.22 -12.11
CA GLY A 24 -7.70 13.60 -12.14
C GLY A 24 -7.16 14.15 -10.82
N VAL A 25 -6.35 13.38 -10.10
CA VAL A 25 -5.87 13.75 -8.78
C VAL A 25 -4.80 14.83 -8.88
N HIS A 26 -5.06 15.98 -8.27
CA HIS A 26 -4.13 17.08 -8.11
C HIS A 26 -3.73 17.29 -6.65
N LYS A 27 -2.47 17.64 -6.43
CA LYS A 27 -1.94 17.98 -5.11
C LYS A 27 -0.82 18.99 -5.21
N SER A 28 -0.92 20.06 -4.41
CA SER A 28 0.10 21.09 -4.29
C SER A 28 0.56 21.25 -2.85
N PHE A 29 1.80 21.65 -2.67
CA PHE A 29 2.36 22.12 -1.41
C PHE A 29 2.82 23.56 -1.58
N GLY A 30 2.01 24.48 -1.07
CA GLY A 30 2.18 25.92 -1.34
C GLY A 30 2.02 26.23 -2.82
N ARG A 31 3.10 26.69 -3.48
CA ARG A 31 3.10 27.00 -4.91
C ARG A 31 3.55 25.86 -5.81
N LEU A 32 4.03 24.77 -5.21
CA LEU A 32 4.56 23.62 -5.97
C LEU A 32 3.43 22.60 -6.20
N GLU A 33 2.98 22.45 -7.42
CA GLU A 33 2.07 21.39 -7.82
C GLU A 33 2.87 20.07 -8.01
N VAL A 34 2.60 19.08 -7.16
CA VAL A 34 3.32 17.81 -7.11
C VAL A 34 2.57 16.70 -7.85
N LEU A 35 1.24 16.70 -7.82
CA LEU A 35 0.43 15.80 -8.65
C LEU A 35 -0.39 16.64 -9.62
N LYS A 36 -0.32 16.29 -10.90
CA LYS A 36 -0.82 17.10 -12.02
C LYS A 36 -1.85 16.31 -12.83
N GLY A 37 -2.92 15.85 -12.16
CA GLY A 37 -4.02 15.11 -12.80
C GLY A 37 -3.75 13.62 -12.95
N ILE A 38 -3.31 12.96 -11.88
CA ILE A 38 -3.07 11.51 -11.87
C ILE A 38 -4.40 10.76 -11.97
N SER A 39 -4.49 9.84 -12.93
CA SER A 39 -5.58 8.88 -13.05
C SER A 39 -5.00 7.48 -13.12
N LEU A 40 -5.50 6.57 -12.27
CA LEU A 40 -5.04 5.19 -12.17
C LEU A 40 -6.17 4.32 -11.63
N THR A 41 -6.36 3.14 -12.21
CA THR A 41 -7.25 2.10 -11.68
C THR A 41 -6.43 0.88 -11.28
N VAL A 42 -6.87 0.16 -10.25
CA VAL A 42 -6.24 -1.10 -9.82
C VAL A 42 -7.32 -2.15 -9.61
N LYS A 43 -7.18 -3.29 -10.29
CA LYS A 43 -8.12 -4.42 -10.20
C LYS A 43 -7.85 -5.24 -8.93
N ASN A 44 -8.85 -6.01 -8.52
CA ASN A 44 -8.69 -6.94 -7.41
C ASN A 44 -7.62 -7.99 -7.74
N GLY A 45 -6.65 -8.16 -6.83
CA GLY A 45 -5.52 -9.06 -7.01
C GLY A 45 -4.41 -8.51 -7.91
N GLU A 46 -4.58 -7.32 -8.51
CA GLU A 46 -3.56 -6.71 -9.37
C GLU A 46 -2.39 -6.15 -8.54
N ARG A 47 -1.19 -6.32 -9.07
CA ARG A 47 0.08 -5.83 -8.52
C ARG A 47 0.63 -4.74 -9.42
N VAL A 48 0.54 -3.50 -8.97
CA VAL A 48 1.02 -2.33 -9.71
C VAL A 48 2.31 -1.83 -9.09
N CYS A 49 3.39 -1.76 -9.87
CA CYS A 49 4.62 -1.10 -9.46
C CYS A 49 4.67 0.32 -10.05
N ILE A 50 4.87 1.32 -9.21
CA ILE A 50 5.06 2.72 -9.62
C ILE A 50 6.55 3.04 -9.51
N ILE A 51 7.15 3.41 -10.63
CA ILE A 51 8.56 3.80 -10.72
C ILE A 51 8.70 5.24 -11.25
N GLY A 52 9.89 5.80 -11.14
CA GLY A 52 10.17 7.15 -11.62
C GLY A 52 11.21 7.86 -10.78
N ALA A 53 11.68 9.01 -11.25
CA ALA A 53 12.71 9.80 -10.59
C ALA A 53 12.29 10.25 -9.18
N SER A 54 13.27 10.54 -8.32
CA SER A 54 12.99 11.19 -7.03
C SER A 54 12.28 12.53 -7.26
N GLY A 55 11.26 12.83 -6.44
CA GLY A 55 10.46 14.03 -6.58
C GLY A 55 9.35 13.97 -7.65
N SER A 56 9.16 12.84 -8.36
CA SER A 56 8.08 12.72 -9.36
C SER A 56 6.66 12.60 -8.79
N GLY A 57 6.50 12.58 -7.46
CA GLY A 57 5.18 12.57 -6.81
C GLY A 57 4.69 11.19 -6.34
N LYS A 58 5.45 10.10 -6.54
CA LYS A 58 5.05 8.71 -6.21
C LYS A 58 4.55 8.53 -4.77
N SER A 59 5.39 8.87 -3.79
CA SER A 59 5.03 8.76 -2.38
C SER A 59 3.87 9.69 -1.99
N THR A 60 3.79 10.88 -2.62
CA THR A 60 2.66 11.80 -2.43
C THR A 60 1.36 11.17 -2.91
N PHE A 61 1.38 10.51 -4.07
CA PHE A 61 0.20 9.81 -4.60
C PHE A 61 -0.24 8.66 -3.67
N LEU A 62 0.70 7.81 -3.20
CA LEU A 62 0.36 6.77 -2.21
C LEU A 62 -0.27 7.35 -0.94
N ARG A 63 0.26 8.45 -0.44
CA ARG A 63 -0.28 9.12 0.76
C ARG A 63 -1.66 9.73 0.51
N CYS A 64 -1.94 10.17 -0.71
CA CYS A 64 -3.30 10.60 -1.08
C CYS A 64 -4.28 9.42 -1.08
N ILE A 65 -3.89 8.24 -1.58
CA ILE A 65 -4.73 7.03 -1.59
C ILE A 65 -5.16 6.64 -0.16
N ASN A 66 -4.26 6.79 0.82
CA ASN A 66 -4.55 6.50 2.24
C ASN A 66 -5.00 7.74 3.03
N HIS A 67 -5.34 8.85 2.35
CA HIS A 67 -5.74 10.11 2.97
C HIS A 67 -4.80 10.60 4.09
N LEU A 68 -3.51 10.31 3.97
CA LEU A 68 -2.46 10.94 4.80
C LEU A 68 -2.12 12.32 4.25
N GLU A 69 -2.33 12.52 2.95
CA GLU A 69 -2.32 13.80 2.26
C GLU A 69 -3.68 14.04 1.62
N LYS A 70 -4.26 15.21 1.84
CA LYS A 70 -5.53 15.62 1.20
C LYS A 70 -5.26 16.02 -0.25
N ILE A 71 -6.09 15.56 -1.16
CA ILE A 71 -6.05 16.00 -2.55
C ILE A 71 -6.63 17.41 -2.67
N ASP A 72 -6.18 18.19 -3.65
CA ASP A 72 -6.72 19.54 -3.93
C ASP A 72 -7.92 19.44 -4.89
N SER A 73 -7.88 18.48 -5.83
CA SER A 73 -9.00 18.15 -6.72
C SER A 73 -8.85 16.74 -7.26
N GLY A 74 -9.89 16.25 -7.93
CA GLY A 74 -9.97 14.87 -8.40
C GLY A 74 -10.73 13.98 -7.43
N ARG A 75 -10.56 12.67 -7.57
CA ARG A 75 -11.32 11.67 -6.84
C ARG A 75 -10.47 10.44 -6.61
N ILE A 76 -10.55 9.85 -5.41
CA ILE A 76 -9.93 8.55 -5.08
C ILE A 76 -10.99 7.69 -4.38
N GLU A 77 -11.19 6.48 -4.90
CA GLU A 77 -12.03 5.47 -4.26
C GLU A 77 -11.22 4.20 -4.00
N VAL A 78 -11.45 3.59 -2.85
CA VAL A 78 -10.89 2.28 -2.49
C VAL A 78 -12.02 1.43 -1.93
N ASN A 79 -12.16 0.21 -2.43
CA ASN A 79 -13.18 -0.76 -2.02
C ASN A 79 -14.60 -0.17 -2.03
N GLY A 80 -14.89 0.70 -3.01
CA GLY A 80 -16.20 1.38 -3.17
C GLY A 80 -16.44 2.55 -2.21
N HIS A 81 -15.43 2.99 -1.46
CA HIS A 81 -15.51 4.17 -0.59
C HIS A 81 -14.72 5.33 -1.17
N LEU A 82 -15.36 6.50 -1.25
CA LEU A 82 -14.69 7.76 -1.58
C LEU A 82 -13.77 8.15 -0.42
N ILE A 83 -12.47 8.17 -0.66
CA ILE A 83 -11.46 8.31 0.39
C ILE A 83 -11.37 9.75 0.90
N GLY A 84 -11.60 9.92 2.21
CA GLY A 84 -11.53 11.19 2.92
C GLY A 84 -12.74 12.11 2.71
N TYR A 85 -13.66 11.74 1.84
CA TYR A 85 -14.79 12.59 1.46
C TYR A 85 -16.09 11.79 1.43
N ARG A 86 -17.23 12.50 1.42
CA ARG A 86 -18.56 11.96 1.19
C ARG A 86 -19.38 12.89 0.29
N GLU A 87 -20.37 12.34 -0.36
CA GLU A 87 -21.36 13.11 -1.07
C GLU A 87 -22.48 13.53 -0.09
N GLU A 88 -22.75 14.84 -0.04
CA GLU A 88 -23.83 15.41 0.76
C GLU A 88 -24.60 16.44 -0.09
N LYS A 89 -25.88 16.15 -0.38
CA LYS A 89 -26.74 17.02 -1.19
C LYS A 89 -26.14 17.42 -2.55
N GLY A 90 -25.50 16.47 -3.24
CA GLY A 90 -24.87 16.68 -4.55
C GLY A 90 -23.55 17.46 -4.49
N ARG A 91 -22.94 17.58 -3.32
CA ARG A 91 -21.62 18.20 -3.12
C ARG A 91 -20.68 17.22 -2.45
N ILE A 92 -19.42 17.23 -2.86
CA ILE A 92 -18.35 16.48 -2.18
C ILE A 92 -17.85 17.33 -1.01
N VAL A 93 -17.96 16.79 0.19
CA VAL A 93 -17.50 17.40 1.44
C VAL A 93 -16.54 16.46 2.15
N GLU A 94 -15.62 16.99 2.96
CA GLU A 94 -14.75 16.19 3.79
C GLU A 94 -15.58 15.34 4.76
N ASP A 95 -15.22 14.07 4.91
CA ASP A 95 -15.92 13.15 5.80
C ASP A 95 -15.47 13.34 7.26
N THR A 96 -16.19 12.71 8.17
CA THR A 96 -15.82 12.76 9.60
C THR A 96 -14.57 11.92 9.86
N GLU A 97 -13.76 12.31 10.85
CA GLU A 97 -12.57 11.58 11.27
C GLU A 97 -12.84 10.09 11.56
N ASN A 98 -14.00 9.78 12.13
CA ASN A 98 -14.39 8.39 12.40
C ASN A 98 -14.63 7.58 11.12
N ASN A 99 -15.21 8.18 10.10
CA ASN A 99 -15.42 7.52 8.81
C ASN A 99 -14.08 7.39 8.05
N ILE A 100 -13.26 8.44 8.05
CA ILE A 100 -11.92 8.42 7.48
C ILE A 100 -11.07 7.31 8.13
N ALA A 101 -11.14 7.15 9.46
CA ALA A 101 -10.43 6.08 10.16
C ALA A 101 -10.92 4.68 9.74
N LYS A 102 -12.23 4.51 9.48
CA LYS A 102 -12.78 3.25 8.95
C LYS A 102 -12.28 2.99 7.53
N GLN A 103 -12.31 3.99 6.65
CA GLN A 103 -11.79 3.86 5.28
C GLN A 103 -10.30 3.46 5.30
N ARG A 104 -9.48 4.13 6.13
CA ARG A 104 -8.07 3.79 6.32
C ARG A 104 -7.84 2.36 6.82
N SER A 105 -8.76 1.80 7.59
CA SER A 105 -8.61 0.43 8.11
C SER A 105 -8.70 -0.65 7.02
N GLU A 106 -9.17 -0.30 5.83
CA GLU A 106 -9.25 -1.16 4.66
C GLU A 106 -8.02 -1.05 3.75
N ILE A 107 -7.10 -0.13 4.07
CA ILE A 107 -5.88 0.13 3.31
C ILE A 107 -4.68 -0.14 4.22
N GLY A 108 -3.89 -1.15 3.88
CA GLY A 108 -2.61 -1.40 4.55
C GLY A 108 -1.53 -0.50 3.96
N MET A 109 -0.68 0.09 4.81
CA MET A 109 0.44 0.89 4.33
C MET A 109 1.73 0.50 5.03
N VAL A 110 2.76 0.25 4.22
CA VAL A 110 4.13 -0.02 4.64
C VAL A 110 5.00 1.13 4.17
N PHE A 111 5.68 1.78 5.10
CA PHE A 111 6.47 2.99 4.86
C PHE A 111 7.94 2.65 4.65
N GLN A 112 8.67 3.58 4.06
CA GLN A 112 10.12 3.55 3.93
C GLN A 112 10.81 3.40 5.29
N ARG A 113 10.36 4.17 6.31
CA ARG A 113 10.73 3.97 7.72
C ARG A 113 9.70 3.05 8.35
N PHE A 114 10.14 2.08 9.09
CA PHE A 114 9.32 0.96 9.61
C PHE A 114 8.14 1.43 10.49
N ASN A 115 8.28 2.56 11.18
CA ASN A 115 7.26 3.22 12.01
C ASN A 115 6.62 2.25 13.03
N LEU A 116 7.42 1.33 13.58
CA LEU A 116 6.97 0.46 14.66
C LEU A 116 6.86 1.24 15.96
N PHE A 117 5.94 0.82 16.82
CA PHE A 117 5.81 1.33 18.18
C PHE A 117 6.97 0.81 19.02
N PRO A 118 7.93 1.64 19.46
CA PRO A 118 9.17 1.18 20.08
C PRO A 118 8.97 0.57 21.46
N HIS A 119 7.86 0.88 22.11
CA HIS A 119 7.45 0.39 23.43
C HIS A 119 6.62 -0.89 23.39
N MET A 120 6.37 -1.43 22.21
CA MET A 120 5.64 -2.67 21.95
C MET A 120 6.55 -3.71 21.34
N THR A 121 6.37 -4.99 21.71
CA THR A 121 7.04 -6.12 21.04
C THR A 121 6.60 -6.27 19.59
N ALA A 122 7.24 -7.14 18.83
CA ALA A 122 6.85 -7.45 17.44
C ALA A 122 5.39 -7.95 17.39
N LEU A 123 4.99 -8.86 18.25
CA LEU A 123 3.61 -9.35 18.30
C LEU A 123 2.64 -8.25 18.68
N GLU A 124 2.93 -7.44 19.70
CA GLU A 124 2.07 -6.33 20.12
C GLU A 124 1.89 -5.30 19.00
N ASN A 125 2.94 -4.98 18.24
CA ASN A 125 2.83 -4.13 17.06
C ASN A 125 1.85 -4.69 16.03
N VAL A 126 1.86 -6.00 15.80
CA VAL A 126 0.99 -6.67 14.81
C VAL A 126 -0.47 -6.69 15.26
N ILE A 127 -0.73 -6.95 16.55
CA ILE A 127 -2.10 -7.18 17.04
C ILE A 127 -2.83 -5.93 17.53
N GLU A 128 -2.13 -4.83 17.76
CA GLU A 128 -2.72 -3.60 18.35
C GLU A 128 -3.92 -3.08 17.54
N ALA A 129 -3.76 -2.92 16.23
CA ALA A 129 -4.83 -2.42 15.38
C ALA A 129 -6.02 -3.42 15.25
N PRO A 130 -5.84 -4.72 15.04
CA PRO A 130 -6.93 -5.69 15.11
C PRO A 130 -7.74 -5.63 16.40
N VAL A 131 -7.08 -5.52 17.55
CA VAL A 131 -7.75 -5.44 18.85
C VAL A 131 -8.45 -4.10 19.04
N ARG A 132 -7.76 -2.98 18.80
CA ARG A 132 -8.28 -1.63 19.10
C ARG A 132 -9.30 -1.14 18.09
N VAL A 133 -9.02 -1.35 16.79
CA VAL A 133 -9.84 -0.82 15.70
C VAL A 133 -10.91 -1.81 15.28
N ARG A 134 -10.53 -3.08 14.99
CA ARG A 134 -11.48 -4.10 14.52
C ARG A 134 -12.22 -4.81 15.64
N LYS A 135 -11.87 -4.54 16.91
CA LYS A 135 -12.50 -5.15 18.11
C LYS A 135 -12.41 -6.68 18.12
N VAL A 136 -11.37 -7.23 17.49
CA VAL A 136 -11.05 -8.67 17.55
C VAL A 136 -10.63 -9.03 18.98
N SER A 137 -11.08 -10.18 19.51
CA SER A 137 -10.64 -10.61 20.84
C SER A 137 -9.12 -10.82 20.87
N LYS A 138 -8.49 -10.49 22.01
CA LYS A 138 -7.02 -10.59 22.15
C LYS A 138 -6.51 -12.01 21.83
N ALA A 139 -7.22 -13.05 22.26
CA ALA A 139 -6.83 -14.44 22.00
C ALA A 139 -6.80 -14.77 20.50
N VAL A 140 -7.79 -14.30 19.72
CA VAL A 140 -7.85 -14.48 18.27
C VAL A 140 -6.75 -13.65 17.60
N ALA A 141 -6.57 -12.39 18.01
CA ALA A 141 -5.55 -11.50 17.47
C ALA A 141 -4.12 -12.05 17.69
N VAL A 142 -3.84 -12.61 18.89
CA VAL A 142 -2.55 -13.26 19.19
C VAL A 142 -2.30 -14.42 18.23
N LYS A 143 -3.26 -15.34 18.08
CA LYS A 143 -3.14 -16.49 17.19
C LYS A 143 -2.90 -16.07 15.73
N GLU A 144 -3.66 -15.08 15.24
CA GLU A 144 -3.49 -14.55 13.87
C GLU A 144 -2.15 -13.79 13.73
N GLY A 145 -1.75 -13.02 14.74
CA GLY A 145 -0.49 -12.28 14.75
C GLY A 145 0.74 -13.21 14.75
N GLU A 146 0.71 -14.30 15.53
CA GLU A 146 1.77 -15.32 15.52
C GLU A 146 1.89 -15.99 14.15
N ALA A 147 0.76 -16.32 13.52
CA ALA A 147 0.76 -16.87 12.17
C ALA A 147 1.32 -15.90 11.13
N LEU A 148 1.04 -14.60 11.26
CA LEU A 148 1.61 -13.57 10.38
C LEU A 148 3.11 -13.38 10.62
N LEU A 149 3.58 -13.36 11.88
CA LEU A 149 5.01 -13.32 12.18
C LEU A 149 5.74 -14.54 11.64
N ALA A 150 5.17 -15.73 11.77
CA ALA A 150 5.73 -16.94 11.17
C ALA A 150 5.83 -16.83 9.63
N ARG A 151 4.80 -16.28 8.98
CA ARG A 151 4.77 -16.09 7.53
C ARG A 151 5.85 -15.13 7.02
N VAL A 152 6.20 -14.11 7.80
CA VAL A 152 7.30 -13.19 7.46
C VAL A 152 8.66 -13.67 8.02
N GLY A 153 8.76 -14.93 8.48
CA GLY A 153 10.00 -15.54 8.97
C GLY A 153 10.48 -15.01 10.32
N LEU A 154 9.56 -14.58 11.20
CA LEU A 154 9.87 -13.97 12.50
C LEU A 154 9.13 -14.63 13.68
N ALA A 155 8.82 -15.94 13.58
CA ALA A 155 8.11 -16.67 14.64
C ALA A 155 8.86 -16.61 15.99
N ASP A 156 10.19 -16.67 15.97
CA ASP A 156 11.10 -16.61 17.13
C ASP A 156 11.29 -15.20 17.71
N LYS A 157 10.78 -14.17 17.02
CA LYS A 157 10.95 -12.74 17.39
C LYS A 157 9.70 -12.13 18.01
N ARG A 158 8.64 -12.90 18.29
CA ARG A 158 7.35 -12.39 18.75
C ARG A 158 7.43 -11.44 19.95
N ASP A 159 8.32 -11.74 20.90
CA ASP A 159 8.45 -11.00 22.16
C ASP A 159 9.65 -10.01 22.13
N VAL A 160 10.24 -9.79 20.94
CA VAL A 160 11.38 -8.88 20.76
C VAL A 160 10.89 -7.47 20.44
N TYR A 161 11.51 -6.47 21.08
CA TYR A 161 11.23 -5.05 20.84
C TYR A 161 11.94 -4.56 19.57
N PRO A 162 11.37 -3.55 18.85
CA PRO A 162 11.92 -3.04 17.60
C PRO A 162 13.41 -2.67 17.66
N GLY A 163 13.87 -2.06 18.75
CA GLY A 163 15.27 -1.65 18.90
C GLY A 163 16.29 -2.81 18.95
N LYS A 164 15.82 -4.07 19.05
CA LYS A 164 16.65 -5.28 19.00
C LYS A 164 16.48 -6.06 17.69
N LEU A 165 15.73 -5.54 16.75
CA LEU A 165 15.50 -6.12 15.43
C LEU A 165 16.37 -5.41 14.39
N SER A 166 16.89 -6.17 13.41
CA SER A 166 17.53 -5.56 12.22
C SER A 166 16.52 -4.74 11.40
N GLY A 167 16.99 -3.87 10.52
CA GLY A 167 16.12 -3.09 9.63
C GLY A 167 15.17 -3.97 8.82
N GLY A 168 15.68 -5.05 8.20
CA GLY A 168 14.85 -6.01 7.45
C GLY A 168 13.83 -6.73 8.33
N GLN A 169 14.20 -7.08 9.59
CA GLN A 169 13.25 -7.65 10.54
C GLN A 169 12.16 -6.65 10.94
N GLN A 170 12.52 -5.39 11.20
CA GLN A 170 11.54 -4.33 11.49
C GLN A 170 10.57 -4.12 10.32
N GLN A 171 11.08 -4.13 9.09
CA GLN A 171 10.23 -3.99 7.90
C GLN A 171 9.28 -5.18 7.74
N ARG A 172 9.73 -6.40 7.99
CA ARG A 172 8.88 -7.59 7.96
C ARG A 172 7.81 -7.57 9.06
N VAL A 173 8.10 -7.03 10.24
CA VAL A 173 7.07 -6.77 11.28
C VAL A 173 6.08 -5.70 10.80
N ALA A 174 6.53 -4.63 10.14
CA ALA A 174 5.64 -3.60 9.60
C ALA A 174 4.70 -4.16 8.51
N ILE A 175 5.19 -5.06 7.67
CA ILE A 175 4.38 -5.79 6.68
C ILE A 175 3.33 -6.66 7.41
N ALA A 176 3.74 -7.46 8.41
CA ALA A 176 2.82 -8.30 9.17
C ALA A 176 1.74 -7.46 9.89
N ARG A 177 2.11 -6.30 10.45
CA ARG A 177 1.18 -5.34 11.06
C ARG A 177 0.13 -4.83 10.09
N ALA A 178 0.55 -4.46 8.87
CA ALA A 178 -0.39 -3.99 7.84
C ALA A 178 -1.35 -5.11 7.41
N LEU A 179 -0.84 -6.33 7.23
CA LEU A 179 -1.65 -7.52 6.86
C LEU A 179 -2.64 -7.93 7.94
N ALA A 180 -2.34 -7.71 9.22
CA ALA A 180 -3.21 -8.07 10.34
C ALA A 180 -4.56 -7.37 10.27
N MET A 181 -4.63 -6.23 9.58
CA MET A 181 -5.89 -5.53 9.31
C MET A 181 -6.70 -6.15 8.17
N LYS A 182 -6.19 -7.18 7.47
CA LYS A 182 -6.85 -7.83 6.31
C LYS A 182 -7.34 -6.78 5.30
N PRO A 183 -6.45 -5.90 4.83
CA PRO A 183 -6.83 -4.79 3.97
C PRO A 183 -7.27 -5.27 2.58
N ALA A 184 -8.10 -4.47 1.91
CA ALA A 184 -8.46 -4.68 0.50
C ALA A 184 -7.32 -4.28 -0.45
N LEU A 185 -6.49 -3.31 -0.04
CA LEU A 185 -5.37 -2.79 -0.80
C LEU A 185 -4.15 -2.61 0.10
N MET A 186 -2.99 -3.09 -0.34
CA MET A 186 -1.69 -2.84 0.29
C MET A 186 -0.90 -1.79 -0.47
N LEU A 187 -0.41 -0.78 0.22
CA LEU A 187 0.46 0.28 -0.29
C LEU A 187 1.87 0.10 0.28
N PHE A 188 2.88 0.12 -0.58
CA PHE A 188 4.29 0.05 -0.19
C PHE A 188 5.03 1.30 -0.71
N ASP A 189 5.50 2.14 0.21
CA ASP A 189 6.23 3.36 -0.09
C ASP A 189 7.72 3.12 0.11
N GLU A 190 8.43 2.74 -0.96
CA GLU A 190 9.87 2.44 -0.99
C GLU A 190 10.32 1.51 0.16
N PRO A 191 9.77 0.30 0.28
CA PRO A 191 9.91 -0.54 1.47
C PRO A 191 11.34 -1.04 1.74
N THR A 192 12.26 -0.90 0.80
CA THR A 192 13.65 -1.37 0.89
C THR A 192 14.67 -0.25 1.00
N SER A 193 14.30 1.01 0.72
CA SER A 193 15.26 2.12 0.57
C SER A 193 15.99 2.53 1.86
N ALA A 194 15.50 2.10 3.04
CA ALA A 194 16.15 2.33 4.33
C ALA A 194 16.91 1.09 4.86
N LEU A 195 17.12 0.08 4.01
CA LEU A 195 17.73 -1.19 4.37
C LEU A 195 19.15 -1.33 3.82
N ASP A 196 19.97 -2.09 4.55
CA ASP A 196 21.25 -2.53 4.03
C ASP A 196 21.04 -3.51 2.85
N PRO A 197 21.87 -3.46 1.81
CA PRO A 197 21.75 -4.30 0.61
C PRO A 197 21.63 -5.80 0.90
N GLU A 198 22.29 -6.29 1.95
CA GLU A 198 22.32 -7.70 2.33
C GLU A 198 20.94 -8.24 2.78
N VAL A 199 20.05 -7.36 3.28
CA VAL A 199 18.73 -7.77 3.81
C VAL A 199 17.56 -7.41 2.90
N ILE A 200 17.80 -6.69 1.80
CA ILE A 200 16.76 -6.31 0.82
C ILE A 200 16.06 -7.56 0.29
N GLY A 201 16.82 -8.61 -0.07
CA GLY A 201 16.29 -9.86 -0.61
C GLY A 201 15.22 -10.49 0.29
N GLU A 202 15.45 -10.54 1.60
CA GLU A 202 14.51 -11.12 2.55
C GLU A 202 13.14 -10.40 2.57
N VAL A 203 13.15 -9.08 2.42
CA VAL A 203 11.91 -8.27 2.38
C VAL A 203 11.19 -8.45 1.04
N LEU A 204 11.94 -8.47 -0.06
CA LEU A 204 11.38 -8.70 -1.40
C LEU A 204 10.77 -10.09 -1.52
N ASP A 205 11.38 -11.12 -0.93
CA ASP A 205 10.84 -12.49 -0.93
C ASP A 205 9.50 -12.56 -0.17
N VAL A 206 9.39 -11.88 0.99
CA VAL A 206 8.11 -11.74 1.68
C VAL A 206 7.08 -11.04 0.80
N MET A 207 7.44 -9.95 0.13
CA MET A 207 6.52 -9.23 -0.77
C MET A 207 6.10 -10.08 -1.97
N LYS A 208 7.00 -10.89 -2.55
CA LYS A 208 6.68 -11.86 -3.61
C LYS A 208 5.71 -12.93 -3.11
N ALA A 209 5.93 -13.48 -1.92
CA ALA A 209 5.01 -14.45 -1.32
C ALA A 209 3.59 -13.86 -1.14
N LEU A 210 3.48 -12.61 -0.70
CA LEU A 210 2.19 -11.90 -0.61
C LEU A 210 1.53 -11.73 -1.98
N ALA A 211 2.32 -11.43 -2.98
CA ALA A 211 1.86 -11.24 -4.36
C ALA A 211 1.30 -12.53 -4.97
N PHE A 212 2.04 -13.62 -4.87
CA PHE A 212 1.73 -14.86 -5.60
C PHE A 212 0.88 -15.85 -4.79
N GLU A 213 1.13 -15.99 -3.49
CA GLU A 213 0.45 -17.00 -2.68
C GLU A 213 -0.88 -16.49 -2.10
N MET A 214 -0.96 -15.19 -1.82
CA MET A 214 -2.16 -14.60 -1.20
C MET A 214 -3.06 -13.84 -2.19
N GLY A 215 -2.59 -13.60 -3.42
CA GLY A 215 -3.34 -12.80 -4.40
C GLY A 215 -3.65 -11.39 -3.88
N THR A 216 -2.72 -10.80 -3.10
CA THR A 216 -2.93 -9.50 -2.47
C THR A 216 -2.90 -8.39 -3.51
N THR A 217 -3.94 -7.57 -3.55
CA THR A 217 -3.93 -6.33 -4.34
C THR A 217 -2.90 -5.37 -3.76
N MET A 218 -1.97 -4.88 -4.57
CA MET A 218 -0.92 -3.99 -4.07
C MET A 218 -0.49 -2.93 -5.06
N ILE A 219 -0.12 -1.77 -4.51
CA ILE A 219 0.62 -0.71 -5.21
C ILE A 219 1.97 -0.57 -4.51
N VAL A 220 3.05 -0.70 -5.27
CA VAL A 220 4.41 -0.67 -4.75
C VAL A 220 5.19 0.45 -5.43
N VAL A 221 5.57 1.46 -4.69
CA VAL A 221 6.59 2.44 -5.12
C VAL A 221 7.94 1.82 -4.80
N THR A 222 8.77 1.62 -5.82
CA THR A 222 10.06 0.94 -5.64
C THR A 222 11.10 1.41 -6.64
N HIS A 223 12.37 1.25 -6.25
CA HIS A 223 13.55 1.34 -7.10
C HIS A 223 14.14 -0.04 -7.43
N GLU A 224 13.51 -1.12 -6.93
CA GLU A 224 13.93 -2.50 -7.19
C GLU A 224 13.36 -2.98 -8.53
N MET A 225 14.09 -2.75 -9.63
CA MET A 225 13.62 -3.09 -10.98
C MET A 225 13.45 -4.59 -11.18
N GLY A 226 14.27 -5.42 -10.52
CA GLY A 226 14.11 -6.88 -10.50
C GLY A 226 12.77 -7.30 -9.92
N PHE A 227 12.36 -6.72 -8.78
CA PHE A 227 11.05 -6.97 -8.20
C PHE A 227 9.92 -6.51 -9.12
N ALA A 228 10.00 -5.31 -9.69
CA ALA A 228 8.98 -4.81 -10.61
C ALA A 228 8.84 -5.70 -11.85
N ARG A 229 9.94 -6.22 -12.39
CA ARG A 229 9.92 -7.14 -13.55
C ARG A 229 9.30 -8.48 -13.22
N GLU A 230 9.56 -9.04 -12.04
CA GLU A 230 9.11 -10.39 -11.67
C GLU A 230 7.72 -10.43 -11.03
N ALA A 231 7.38 -9.45 -10.21
CA ALA A 231 6.21 -9.50 -9.35
C ALA A 231 5.04 -8.63 -9.82
N ALA A 232 5.26 -7.60 -10.65
CA ALA A 232 4.19 -6.73 -11.12
C ALA A 232 3.37 -7.37 -12.25
N ASP A 233 2.07 -7.09 -12.26
CA ASP A 233 1.21 -7.29 -13.43
C ASP A 233 1.29 -6.08 -14.36
N ARG A 234 1.49 -4.89 -13.78
CA ARG A 234 1.62 -3.62 -14.51
C ARG A 234 2.64 -2.72 -13.83
N VAL A 235 3.43 -2.05 -14.66
CA VAL A 235 4.37 -1.00 -14.25
C VAL A 235 3.87 0.33 -14.74
N VAL A 236 3.98 1.35 -13.90
CA VAL A 236 3.55 2.73 -14.14
C VAL A 236 4.75 3.65 -13.94
N MET A 237 5.08 4.44 -14.94
CA MET A 237 6.13 5.47 -14.85
C MET A 237 5.54 6.81 -14.49
N MET A 238 6.00 7.38 -13.39
CA MET A 238 5.68 8.76 -13.02
C MET A 238 6.87 9.69 -13.25
N ASP A 239 6.63 10.81 -13.92
CA ASP A 239 7.60 11.89 -14.07
C ASP A 239 6.88 13.24 -13.96
N ASP A 240 7.49 14.19 -13.26
CA ASP A 240 6.97 15.56 -13.05
C ASP A 240 5.47 15.60 -12.68
N GLY A 241 5.05 14.75 -11.75
CA GLY A 241 3.67 14.72 -11.24
C GLY A 241 2.62 14.10 -12.18
N ARG A 242 3.04 13.42 -13.24
CA ARG A 242 2.17 12.78 -14.23
C ARG A 242 2.51 11.31 -14.41
N ILE A 243 1.55 10.50 -14.79
CA ILE A 243 1.80 9.18 -15.37
C ILE A 243 2.12 9.41 -16.85
N ILE A 244 3.32 8.98 -17.27
CA ILE A 244 3.79 9.17 -18.64
C ILE A 244 3.75 7.87 -19.45
N GLU A 245 3.85 6.72 -18.80
CA GLU A 245 3.76 5.43 -19.45
C GLU A 245 3.26 4.37 -18.48
N GLU A 246 2.46 3.41 -18.96
CA GLU A 246 2.06 2.23 -18.22
C GLU A 246 1.95 1.01 -19.13
N GLY A 247 2.21 -0.16 -18.58
CA GLY A 247 2.10 -1.42 -19.32
C GLY A 247 2.60 -2.62 -18.53
N PRO A 248 2.50 -3.84 -19.11
CA PRO A 248 3.07 -5.03 -18.49
C PRO A 248 4.60 -4.92 -18.41
N PRO A 249 5.26 -5.61 -17.46
CA PRO A 249 6.69 -5.57 -17.28
C PRO A 249 7.49 -5.84 -18.56
N SER A 250 7.07 -6.81 -19.37
CA SER A 250 7.73 -7.15 -20.65
C SER A 250 7.78 -5.96 -21.60
N HIS A 251 6.65 -5.24 -21.79
CA HIS A 251 6.65 -4.02 -22.59
C HIS A 251 7.55 -2.96 -21.97
N PHE A 252 7.40 -2.73 -20.67
CA PHE A 252 8.03 -1.63 -19.97
C PHE A 252 9.56 -1.74 -19.95
N PHE A 253 10.10 -2.93 -19.73
CA PHE A 253 11.53 -3.15 -19.59
C PHE A 253 12.23 -3.51 -20.90
N ASP A 254 11.52 -4.11 -21.85
CA ASP A 254 12.14 -4.62 -23.08
C ASP A 254 11.91 -3.68 -24.29
N SER A 255 10.81 -2.91 -24.29
CA SER A 255 10.46 -2.01 -25.39
C SER A 255 9.65 -0.79 -24.94
N PRO A 256 10.19 0.06 -24.04
CA PRO A 256 9.49 1.26 -23.59
C PRO A 256 9.27 2.22 -24.76
N ARG A 257 8.11 2.91 -24.76
CA ARG A 257 7.72 3.83 -25.84
C ARG A 257 8.23 5.23 -25.59
N GLU A 258 8.05 5.72 -24.35
CA GLU A 258 8.37 7.10 -23.99
C GLU A 258 9.89 7.31 -23.84
N GLU A 259 10.42 8.35 -24.47
CA GLU A 259 11.84 8.68 -24.37
C GLU A 259 12.30 8.91 -22.93
N ARG A 260 11.43 9.48 -22.11
CA ARG A 260 11.72 9.71 -20.70
C ARG A 260 11.84 8.40 -19.93
N THR A 261 11.02 7.40 -20.24
CA THR A 261 11.11 6.05 -19.68
C THR A 261 12.41 5.37 -20.08
N LYS A 262 12.81 5.45 -21.38
CA LYS A 262 14.08 4.90 -21.87
C LYS A 262 15.28 5.53 -21.15
N GLN A 263 15.30 6.86 -21.03
CA GLN A 263 16.34 7.59 -20.32
C GLN A 263 16.41 7.22 -18.82
N PHE A 264 15.27 6.98 -18.19
CA PHE A 264 15.23 6.56 -16.79
C PHE A 264 15.78 5.14 -16.63
N LEU A 265 15.32 4.19 -17.44
CA LEU A 265 15.77 2.79 -17.37
C LEU A 265 17.26 2.65 -17.70
N SER A 266 17.79 3.37 -18.70
CA SER A 266 19.21 3.31 -19.06
C SER A 266 20.17 3.81 -17.97
N LYS A 267 19.68 4.46 -16.93
CA LYS A 267 20.48 4.92 -15.78
C LYS A 267 20.46 3.94 -14.62
N ILE A 268 19.55 2.99 -14.63
CA ILE A 268 19.28 2.09 -13.49
C ILE A 268 19.61 0.63 -13.85
N LEU A 269 19.39 0.24 -15.10
CA LEU A 269 19.76 -1.06 -15.66
C LEU A 269 21.15 -1.00 -16.29
#